data_128d0b6cdeb93de0391681c80bab0abb
#
_entry.id   128d0b6cdeb93de0391681c80bab0abb
#
_cell.length_a   1.000
_cell.length_b   1.000
_cell.length_c   1.000
_cell.angle_alpha   90.00
_cell.angle_beta   90.00
_cell.angle_gamma   90.00
#
_symmetry.space_group_name_H-M   'P 1'
#
loop_
_entity.id
_entity.type
_entity.pdbx_description
1 polymer ?
#
loop_
_entity_poly.entity_id
_entity_poly.type
_entity_poly.pdbx_seq_one_letter_code
_entity_poly.pdbx_strand_id
1 'polypeptide(L)'
;MKEIITSGKNAQIKEISALLKQKKERDELGLFVIEGVRIVRDACIYAPKLIKTIYVSDSFDFTELERFYRESTNQSSSFSMENLFNIETVKASVFDDIAGTVSSQGILAVVKKPSYTLEGIFKGEEERKSGCGGAENCKPHRGNTVGAITAEQKAGNTVNAMGEQKSANVGKKSERYLILEDIQDPGNLGTMIRTAEAAGIKAVIMSRNTADIFNPKVTRATMGSCFRVPFIYADNFADAVNSLKTNGIRVYGAYLRGGKNYREAEFGKRCAIMIGNEGNGLTDEAIALADERVFIPMEGKIESLNAAVAAAILMYR
;
A
#
# COMPACT_ATOMS: atom_id res chain seq x y z
N MET A 1 -2.94 -18.43 31.12
CA MET A 1 -3.83 -17.49 30.41
C MET A 1 -3.38 -16.08 30.78
N LYS A 2 -3.20 -15.20 29.81
CA LYS A 2 -2.94 -13.79 30.08
C LYS A 2 -4.22 -13.15 30.67
N GLU A 3 -4.03 -12.13 31.50
CA GLU A 3 -5.14 -11.41 32.13
C GLU A 3 -5.89 -10.55 31.08
N ILE A 4 -7.22 -10.61 31.09
CA ILE A 4 -8.05 -9.82 30.17
C ILE A 4 -8.02 -8.35 30.59
N ILE A 5 -7.76 -7.45 29.66
CA ILE A 5 -7.80 -6.01 29.90
C ILE A 5 -9.27 -5.56 30.02
N THR A 6 -9.67 -5.17 31.21
CA THR A 6 -11.07 -4.80 31.52
C THR A 6 -11.32 -3.31 31.73
N SER A 7 -10.27 -2.49 31.66
CA SER A 7 -10.37 -1.06 31.97
C SER A 7 -9.79 -0.18 30.86
N GLY A 8 -10.56 0.81 30.40
CA GLY A 8 -10.08 1.87 29.50
C GLY A 8 -8.98 2.77 30.10
N LYS A 9 -8.73 2.68 31.42
CA LYS A 9 -7.63 3.39 32.11
C LYS A 9 -6.29 2.64 32.02
N ASN A 10 -6.29 1.41 31.50
CA ASN A 10 -5.06 0.63 31.28
C ASN A 10 -4.08 1.42 30.39
N ALA A 11 -2.77 1.34 30.71
CA ALA A 11 -1.74 2.10 29.99
C ALA A 11 -1.68 1.75 28.49
N GLN A 12 -1.85 0.48 28.15
CA GLN A 12 -1.85 0.02 26.75
C GLN A 12 -3.06 0.58 25.98
N ILE A 13 -4.23 0.64 26.59
CA ILE A 13 -5.44 1.21 25.99
C ILE A 13 -5.28 2.72 25.74
N LYS A 14 -4.64 3.43 26.66
CA LYS A 14 -4.29 4.85 26.48
C LYS A 14 -3.29 5.07 25.34
N GLU A 15 -2.24 4.21 25.25
CA GLU A 15 -1.27 4.25 24.16
C GLU A 15 -1.98 4.07 22.81
N ILE A 16 -2.84 3.04 22.67
CA ILE A 16 -3.63 2.81 21.45
C ILE A 16 -4.46 4.04 21.09
N SER A 17 -5.19 4.60 22.06
CA SER A 17 -6.03 5.78 21.85
C SER A 17 -5.22 7.01 21.41
N ALA A 18 -4.02 7.20 21.96
CA ALA A 18 -3.11 8.28 21.57
C ALA A 18 -2.59 8.07 20.14
N LEU A 19 -2.15 6.85 19.78
CA LEU A 19 -1.69 6.50 18.44
C LEU A 19 -2.77 6.66 17.38
N LEU A 20 -4.02 6.34 17.69
CA LEU A 20 -5.16 6.52 16.79
C LEU A 20 -5.45 8.00 16.50
N LYS A 21 -5.31 8.86 17.51
CA LYS A 21 -5.74 10.28 17.43
C LYS A 21 -4.64 11.23 17.02
N GLN A 22 -3.38 10.98 17.42
CA GLN A 22 -2.31 11.98 17.39
C GLN A 22 -1.15 11.52 16.51
N LYS A 23 -0.87 12.30 15.44
CA LYS A 23 0.31 12.09 14.59
C LYS A 23 1.60 12.19 15.40
N LYS A 24 1.68 13.15 16.33
CA LYS A 24 2.86 13.37 17.19
C LYS A 24 3.25 12.09 17.95
N GLU A 25 2.30 11.43 18.59
CA GLU A 25 2.53 10.17 19.30
C GLU A 25 3.04 9.07 18.36
N ARG A 26 2.45 8.98 17.15
CA ARG A 26 2.92 8.03 16.13
C ARG A 26 4.37 8.30 15.69
N ASP A 27 4.76 9.57 15.61
CA ASP A 27 6.10 9.97 15.18
C ASP A 27 7.12 9.75 16.29
N GLU A 28 6.82 10.13 17.54
CA GLU A 28 7.69 9.99 18.70
C GLU A 28 7.94 8.52 19.07
N LEU A 29 6.89 7.69 19.04
CA LEU A 29 6.99 6.27 19.37
C LEU A 29 7.44 5.39 18.20
N GLY A 30 7.39 5.89 16.96
CA GLY A 30 7.63 5.09 15.76
C GLY A 30 6.60 3.96 15.57
N LEU A 31 5.38 4.15 16.12
CA LEU A 31 4.31 3.17 16.13
C LEU A 31 3.05 3.70 15.44
N PHE A 32 2.20 2.81 14.98
CA PHE A 32 0.86 3.14 14.51
C PHE A 32 -0.09 1.98 14.77
N VAL A 33 -1.38 2.24 14.63
CA VAL A 33 -2.44 1.23 14.84
C VAL A 33 -3.07 0.87 13.50
N ILE A 34 -3.26 -0.41 13.29
CA ILE A 34 -4.08 -0.96 12.21
C ILE A 34 -5.30 -1.65 12.82
N GLU A 35 -6.46 -1.54 12.19
CA GLU A 35 -7.72 -2.07 12.67
C GLU A 35 -8.44 -2.86 11.59
N GLY A 36 -8.93 -4.04 11.94
CA GLY A 36 -9.72 -4.94 11.11
C GLY A 36 -8.97 -6.19 10.66
N VAL A 37 -9.72 -7.27 10.47
CA VAL A 37 -9.19 -8.63 10.20
C VAL A 37 -8.27 -8.63 8.98
N ARG A 38 -8.68 -7.98 7.88
CA ARG A 38 -7.94 -8.03 6.62
C ARG A 38 -6.55 -7.39 6.73
N ILE A 39 -6.46 -6.18 7.29
CA ILE A 39 -5.18 -5.48 7.37
C ILE A 39 -4.24 -6.10 8.41
N VAL A 40 -4.78 -6.60 9.54
CA VAL A 40 -3.99 -7.32 10.55
C VAL A 40 -3.46 -8.63 9.96
N ARG A 41 -4.28 -9.38 9.24
CA ARG A 41 -3.87 -10.57 8.51
C ARG A 41 -2.72 -10.29 7.54
N ASP A 42 -2.85 -9.23 6.74
CA ASP A 42 -1.83 -8.85 5.77
C ASP A 42 -0.53 -8.43 6.47
N ALA A 43 -0.62 -7.72 7.61
CA ALA A 43 0.55 -7.40 8.44
C ALA A 43 1.24 -8.67 8.97
N CYS A 44 0.48 -9.66 9.44
CA CYS A 44 1.03 -10.94 9.91
C CYS A 44 1.81 -11.68 8.82
N ILE A 45 1.38 -11.58 7.57
CA ILE A 45 2.01 -12.28 6.43
C ILE A 45 3.19 -11.50 5.87
N TYR A 46 3.02 -10.20 5.61
CA TYR A 46 3.99 -9.42 4.84
C TYR A 46 4.95 -8.59 5.71
N ALA A 47 4.60 -8.35 6.98
CA ALA A 47 5.37 -7.54 7.90
C ALA A 47 5.37 -8.06 9.36
N PRO A 48 5.53 -9.39 9.60
CA PRO A 48 5.37 -9.98 10.94
C PRO A 48 6.31 -9.36 11.98
N LYS A 49 7.52 -9.00 11.59
CA LYS A 49 8.53 -8.38 12.48
C LYS A 49 8.18 -6.96 12.92
N LEU A 50 7.26 -6.29 12.21
CA LEU A 50 6.80 -4.96 12.59
C LEU A 50 5.69 -4.99 13.63
N ILE A 51 4.99 -6.11 13.80
CA ILE A 51 3.92 -6.24 14.78
C ILE A 51 4.51 -6.22 16.19
N LYS A 52 4.08 -5.25 17.01
CA LYS A 52 4.43 -5.15 18.43
C LYS A 52 3.47 -5.99 19.27
N THR A 53 2.16 -5.80 19.08
CA THR A 53 1.11 -6.49 19.83
C THR A 53 -0.18 -6.50 19.00
N ILE A 54 -0.86 -7.62 19.00
CA ILE A 54 -2.22 -7.76 18.47
C ILE A 54 -3.18 -7.72 19.65
N TYR A 55 -4.23 -6.93 19.55
CA TYR A 55 -5.30 -6.83 20.53
C TYR A 55 -6.58 -7.38 19.94
N VAL A 56 -7.25 -8.25 20.68
CA VAL A 56 -8.50 -8.86 20.25
C VAL A 56 -9.57 -8.68 21.32
N SER A 57 -10.81 -8.53 20.88
CA SER A 57 -11.96 -8.62 21.76
C SER A 57 -12.05 -10.02 22.37
N ASP A 58 -12.55 -10.14 23.61
CA ASP A 58 -12.80 -11.43 24.26
C ASP A 58 -13.83 -12.30 23.52
N SER A 59 -14.55 -11.73 22.56
CA SER A 59 -15.47 -12.43 21.66
C SER A 59 -14.88 -12.73 20.27
N PHE A 60 -13.60 -12.40 20.02
CA PHE A 60 -12.98 -12.58 18.70
C PHE A 60 -12.68 -14.05 18.40
N ASP A 61 -13.10 -14.52 17.22
CA ASP A 61 -12.80 -15.87 16.73
C ASP A 61 -11.58 -15.87 15.78
N PHE A 62 -10.54 -16.58 16.19
CA PHE A 62 -9.29 -16.71 15.43
C PHE A 62 -9.37 -17.68 14.25
N THR A 63 -10.41 -18.50 14.16
CA THR A 63 -10.48 -19.63 13.22
C THR A 63 -10.22 -19.22 11.78
N GLU A 64 -10.84 -18.14 11.33
CA GLU A 64 -10.65 -17.65 9.94
C GLU A 64 -9.27 -17.04 9.72
N LEU A 65 -8.77 -16.26 10.68
CA LEU A 65 -7.44 -15.64 10.61
C LEU A 65 -6.33 -16.70 10.57
N GLU A 66 -6.41 -17.71 11.43
CA GLU A 66 -5.44 -18.81 11.50
C GLU A 66 -5.48 -19.68 10.24
N ARG A 67 -6.69 -20.01 9.76
CA ARG A 67 -6.84 -20.75 8.50
C ARG A 67 -6.13 -20.03 7.36
N PHE A 68 -6.41 -18.75 7.17
CA PHE A 68 -5.83 -17.97 6.09
C PHE A 68 -4.30 -17.82 6.23
N TYR A 69 -3.81 -17.60 7.46
CA TYR A 69 -2.37 -17.50 7.70
C TYR A 69 -1.67 -18.82 7.34
N ARG A 70 -2.21 -19.97 7.75
CA ARG A 70 -1.69 -21.30 7.41
C ARG A 70 -1.62 -21.52 5.90
N GLU A 71 -2.72 -21.24 5.19
CA GLU A 71 -2.80 -21.37 3.74
C GLU A 71 -1.75 -20.49 3.01
N SER A 72 -1.51 -19.29 3.54
CA SER A 72 -0.59 -18.33 2.92
C SER A 72 0.88 -18.61 3.23
N THR A 73 1.18 -19.29 4.36
CA THR A 73 2.56 -19.51 4.83
C THR A 73 2.99 -20.98 4.80
N ASN A 74 2.14 -21.88 4.32
CA ASN A 74 2.36 -23.34 4.32
C ASN A 74 2.71 -23.90 5.71
N GLN A 75 2.11 -23.36 6.79
CA GLN A 75 2.33 -23.82 8.14
C GLN A 75 1.53 -25.10 8.45
N SER A 76 2.01 -25.91 9.41
CA SER A 76 1.37 -27.17 9.82
C SER A 76 0.03 -26.94 10.54
N SER A 77 -0.78 -28.02 10.65
CA SER A 77 -2.09 -28.00 11.29
C SER A 77 -2.08 -27.68 12.81
N SER A 78 -0.93 -27.82 13.47
CA SER A 78 -0.75 -27.54 14.91
C SER A 78 -0.39 -26.08 15.21
N PHE A 79 -0.54 -25.20 14.23
CA PHE A 79 -0.19 -23.79 14.32
C PHE A 79 -1.21 -22.98 15.15
N SER A 80 -0.70 -22.11 16.04
CA SER A 80 -1.49 -21.07 16.74
C SER A 80 -0.84 -19.71 16.58
N MET A 81 -1.64 -18.68 16.35
CA MET A 81 -1.21 -17.28 16.26
C MET A 81 -0.56 -16.80 17.57
N GLU A 82 -1.00 -17.29 18.71
CA GLU A 82 -0.48 -16.94 20.04
C GLU A 82 0.99 -17.34 20.25
N ASN A 83 1.47 -18.34 19.50
CA ASN A 83 2.86 -18.78 19.56
C ASN A 83 3.82 -17.86 18.77
N LEU A 84 3.29 -17.12 17.79
CA LEU A 84 4.10 -16.23 16.92
C LEU A 84 4.02 -14.76 17.30
N PHE A 85 2.87 -14.34 17.81
CA PHE A 85 2.60 -12.94 18.07
C PHE A 85 2.26 -12.70 19.54
N ASN A 86 2.64 -11.54 20.04
CA ASN A 86 2.14 -11.10 21.34
C ASN A 86 0.68 -10.69 21.18
N ILE A 87 -0.23 -11.48 21.74
CA ILE A 87 -1.68 -11.23 21.69
C ILE A 87 -2.17 -10.88 23.08
N GLU A 88 -2.95 -9.80 23.18
CA GLU A 88 -3.63 -9.34 24.39
C GLU A 88 -5.14 -9.35 24.17
N THR A 89 -5.87 -9.89 25.14
CA THR A 89 -7.34 -9.93 25.10
C THR A 89 -7.91 -8.74 25.82
N VAL A 90 -8.86 -8.05 25.20
CA VAL A 90 -9.52 -6.85 25.72
C VAL A 90 -11.02 -7.16 25.83
N LYS A 91 -11.64 -6.78 26.95
CA LYS A 91 -13.09 -6.90 27.11
C LYS A 91 -13.83 -6.16 26.00
N ALA A 92 -14.86 -6.77 25.41
CA ALA A 92 -15.58 -6.22 24.24
C ALA A 92 -16.00 -4.76 24.44
N SER A 93 -16.56 -4.39 25.60
CA SER A 93 -16.98 -3.01 25.87
C SER A 93 -15.82 -2.00 25.84
N VAL A 94 -14.60 -2.41 26.30
CA VAL A 94 -13.41 -1.55 26.27
C VAL A 94 -12.84 -1.51 24.86
N PHE A 95 -12.94 -2.63 24.13
CA PHE A 95 -12.48 -2.71 22.74
C PHE A 95 -13.31 -1.77 21.83
N ASP A 96 -14.62 -1.75 21.97
CA ASP A 96 -15.52 -0.89 21.21
C ASP A 96 -15.26 0.60 21.46
N ASP A 97 -14.90 0.97 22.70
CA ASP A 97 -14.55 2.35 23.06
C ASP A 97 -13.27 2.85 22.38
N ILE A 98 -12.32 1.97 22.07
CA ILE A 98 -11.06 2.32 21.40
C ILE A 98 -11.09 2.09 19.89
N ALA A 99 -12.04 1.31 19.40
CA ALA A 99 -12.18 1.06 17.98
C ALA A 99 -12.45 2.37 17.22
N GLY A 100 -11.73 2.58 16.12
CA GLY A 100 -11.89 3.77 15.27
C GLY A 100 -13.06 3.65 14.28
N THR A 101 -13.85 2.59 14.36
CA THR A 101 -14.99 2.30 13.47
C THR A 101 -16.27 2.07 14.26
N VAL A 102 -17.39 2.47 13.68
CA VAL A 102 -18.74 2.30 14.29
C VAL A 102 -19.10 0.82 14.48
N SER A 103 -18.50 -0.06 13.69
CA SER A 103 -18.70 -1.50 13.69
C SER A 103 -17.35 -2.19 13.72
N SER A 104 -16.80 -2.39 14.91
CA SER A 104 -15.50 -3.02 15.10
C SER A 104 -15.53 -4.50 14.71
N GLN A 105 -14.47 -4.97 14.07
CA GLN A 105 -14.27 -6.40 13.80
C GLN A 105 -13.59 -7.14 14.95
N GLY A 106 -13.41 -6.50 16.11
CA GLY A 106 -12.84 -7.11 17.30
C GLY A 106 -11.35 -7.40 17.26
N ILE A 107 -10.61 -6.82 16.29
CA ILE A 107 -9.16 -6.99 16.17
C ILE A 107 -8.48 -5.71 15.73
N LEU A 108 -7.38 -5.37 16.38
CA LEU A 108 -6.44 -4.34 15.99
C LEU A 108 -5.00 -4.75 16.33
N ALA A 109 -4.01 -4.08 15.73
CA ALA A 109 -2.62 -4.30 16.10
C ALA A 109 -1.86 -2.98 16.20
N VAL A 110 -0.94 -2.91 17.16
CA VAL A 110 0.11 -1.88 17.25
C VAL A 110 1.30 -2.37 16.46
N VAL A 111 1.76 -1.56 15.52
CA VAL A 111 2.77 -1.92 14.52
C VAL A 111 3.85 -0.86 14.49
N LYS A 112 5.11 -1.26 14.31
CA LYS A 112 6.23 -0.35 14.08
C LYS A 112 6.14 0.24 12.68
N LYS A 113 6.45 1.53 12.55
CA LYS A 113 6.51 2.18 11.24
C LYS A 113 7.61 1.54 10.39
N PRO A 114 7.31 1.09 9.15
CA PRO A 114 8.36 0.69 8.22
C PRO A 114 9.21 1.91 7.84
N SER A 115 10.49 1.69 7.65
CA SER A 115 11.44 2.71 7.19
C SER A 115 12.07 2.26 5.89
N TYR A 116 12.05 3.12 4.89
CA TYR A 116 12.66 2.89 3.58
C TYR A 116 13.57 4.07 3.23
N THR A 117 14.64 3.79 2.48
CA THR A 117 15.53 4.81 1.93
C THR A 117 15.45 4.79 0.40
N LEU A 118 15.75 5.92 -0.25
CA LEU A 118 15.82 5.98 -1.72
C LEU A 118 16.82 4.98 -2.28
N GLU A 119 17.99 4.85 -1.65
CA GLU A 119 19.00 3.89 -2.07
C GLU A 119 18.51 2.44 -1.96
N GLY A 120 17.83 2.08 -0.86
CA GLY A 120 17.24 0.75 -0.67
C GLY A 120 16.16 0.46 -1.72
N ILE A 121 15.37 1.48 -2.11
CA ILE A 121 14.36 1.36 -3.17
C ILE A 121 15.01 1.07 -4.53
N PHE A 122 16.15 1.69 -4.86
CA PHE A 122 16.85 1.45 -6.12
C PHE A 122 17.57 0.11 -6.17
N LYS A 123 18.24 -0.28 -5.08
CA LYS A 123 19.00 -1.55 -4.99
C LYS A 123 18.10 -2.78 -5.08
N GLY A 124 16.81 -2.68 -4.74
CA GLY A 124 15.80 -3.72 -4.85
C GLY A 124 16.15 -5.04 -4.13
N GLU A 125 15.17 -5.68 -3.51
CA GLU A 125 15.16 -7.06 -2.99
C GLU A 125 16.20 -7.50 -1.92
N GLU A 126 17.44 -7.06 -1.87
CA GLU A 126 18.39 -7.54 -0.84
C GLU A 126 18.06 -7.05 0.57
N GLU A 127 17.53 -5.84 0.72
CA GLU A 127 17.08 -5.33 2.03
C GLU A 127 15.68 -5.81 2.45
N ARG A 128 14.83 -6.23 1.51
CA ARG A 128 13.57 -6.91 1.85
C ARG A 128 13.79 -8.26 2.53
N LYS A 129 14.89 -8.94 2.25
CA LYS A 129 15.25 -10.23 2.87
C LYS A 129 15.68 -10.09 4.33
N SER A 130 16.24 -8.96 4.74
CA SER A 130 16.60 -8.72 6.15
C SER A 130 15.39 -8.39 7.03
N GLY A 131 14.28 -7.92 6.43
CA GLY A 131 12.99 -7.68 7.09
C GLY A 131 12.04 -8.89 7.15
N CYS A 132 12.15 -9.82 6.20
CA CYS A 132 11.31 -11.01 6.05
C CYS A 132 12.13 -12.28 6.22
N GLY A 133 12.60 -12.57 7.42
CA GLY A 133 13.18 -13.90 7.70
C GLY A 133 12.05 -14.92 7.75
N GLY A 134 11.94 -15.76 6.71
CA GLY A 134 11.15 -16.98 6.77
C GLY A 134 10.04 -17.20 5.75
N ALA A 135 10.14 -16.65 4.54
CA ALA A 135 9.20 -17.05 3.49
C ALA A 135 9.92 -17.20 2.12
N GLU A 136 10.76 -18.21 2.00
CA GLU A 136 11.39 -18.56 0.71
C GLU A 136 10.41 -19.13 -0.32
N ASN A 137 9.09 -19.23 -0.02
CA ASN A 137 8.11 -19.90 -0.90
C ASN A 137 6.75 -19.19 -1.00
N CYS A 138 6.66 -17.88 -0.89
CA CYS A 138 5.41 -17.18 -1.22
C CYS A 138 5.24 -17.07 -2.74
N LYS A 139 4.54 -18.02 -3.36
CA LYS A 139 4.03 -17.85 -4.73
C LYS A 139 2.96 -16.77 -4.71
N PRO A 140 2.94 -15.83 -5.70
CA PRO A 140 1.86 -14.84 -5.78
C PRO A 140 0.53 -15.55 -6.00
N HIS A 141 -0.40 -15.39 -5.09
CA HIS A 141 -1.78 -15.84 -5.25
C HIS A 141 -2.38 -15.04 -6.41
N ARG A 142 -2.74 -15.73 -7.51
CA ARG A 142 -3.63 -15.17 -8.53
C ARG A 142 -4.99 -15.00 -7.87
N GLY A 143 -5.31 -13.76 -7.50
CA GLY A 143 -6.62 -13.41 -6.98
C GLY A 143 -7.72 -13.79 -7.97
N ASN A 144 -8.74 -14.48 -7.47
CA ASN A 144 -9.98 -14.73 -8.20
C ASN A 144 -10.58 -13.38 -8.62
N THR A 145 -10.70 -13.19 -9.90
CA THR A 145 -11.47 -12.12 -10.55
C THR A 145 -12.91 -12.17 -10.08
N VAL A 146 -13.36 -11.08 -9.47
CA VAL A 146 -14.79 -10.83 -9.20
C VAL A 146 -15.51 -10.77 -10.54
N GLY A 147 -16.58 -11.55 -10.64
CA GLY A 147 -17.31 -11.91 -11.83
C GLY A 147 -17.58 -10.79 -12.85
N ALA A 148 -17.15 -11.03 -14.06
CA ALA A 148 -17.71 -10.42 -15.25
C ALA A 148 -18.84 -11.32 -15.74
N ILE A 149 -19.95 -10.69 -16.05
CA ILE A 149 -21.18 -11.26 -16.58
C ILE A 149 -20.86 -12.07 -17.85
N THR A 150 -21.24 -13.35 -17.82
CA THR A 150 -21.10 -14.27 -18.95
C THR A 150 -22.12 -13.98 -20.06
N ALA A 151 -21.63 -13.86 -21.28
CA ALA A 151 -22.41 -14.21 -22.46
C ALA A 151 -21.73 -15.42 -23.11
N GLU A 152 -22.50 -16.52 -23.18
CA GLU A 152 -22.10 -17.77 -23.83
C GLU A 152 -21.96 -17.59 -25.34
N GLN A 153 -20.89 -18.18 -25.91
CA GLN A 153 -21.02 -18.83 -27.20
C GLN A 153 -19.97 -19.94 -27.36
N LYS A 154 -20.50 -21.15 -27.61
CA LYS A 154 -19.79 -22.37 -28.02
C LYS A 154 -19.27 -22.23 -29.45
N ALA A 155 -18.07 -22.69 -29.71
CA ALA A 155 -17.71 -23.55 -30.85
C ALA A 155 -16.19 -23.84 -30.85
N GLY A 156 -15.82 -25.12 -30.78
CA GLY A 156 -15.20 -25.82 -31.91
C GLY A 156 -13.68 -25.94 -31.85
N ASN A 157 -13.21 -27.14 -31.51
CA ASN A 157 -11.86 -27.70 -31.63
C ASN A 157 -11.03 -27.22 -32.84
N THR A 158 -9.74 -26.99 -32.67
CA THR A 158 -8.69 -27.77 -33.36
C THR A 158 -7.31 -27.56 -32.72
N VAL A 159 -6.65 -28.68 -32.46
CA VAL A 159 -5.25 -28.79 -32.01
C VAL A 159 -4.36 -28.55 -33.22
N ASN A 160 -3.31 -27.74 -33.07
CA ASN A 160 -2.07 -27.92 -33.84
C ASN A 160 -0.85 -27.46 -33.02
N ALA A 161 0.01 -28.43 -32.78
CA ALA A 161 1.36 -28.28 -32.28
C ALA A 161 2.23 -27.61 -33.33
N MET A 162 2.97 -26.56 -32.95
CA MET A 162 4.28 -26.25 -33.54
C MET A 162 5.02 -25.16 -32.75
N GLY A 163 6.25 -25.50 -32.37
CA GLY A 163 7.35 -24.55 -32.33
C GLY A 163 7.55 -23.75 -31.03
N GLU A 164 8.20 -24.35 -30.06
CA GLU A 164 8.95 -23.61 -29.04
C GLU A 164 10.02 -22.75 -29.73
N GLN A 165 9.76 -21.45 -29.85
CA GLN A 165 10.83 -20.47 -29.96
C GLN A 165 11.03 -19.82 -28.58
N LYS A 166 12.02 -20.37 -27.84
CA LYS A 166 12.64 -19.67 -26.74
C LYS A 166 13.33 -18.42 -27.27
N SER A 167 12.67 -17.30 -27.30
CA SER A 167 13.31 -16.01 -27.41
C SER A 167 13.88 -15.65 -26.04
N ALA A 168 15.20 -15.77 -25.92
CA ALA A 168 15.98 -15.22 -24.82
C ALA A 168 15.94 -13.69 -24.86
N ASN A 169 14.83 -13.11 -24.35
CA ASN A 169 14.76 -11.73 -23.96
C ASN A 169 14.43 -11.75 -22.46
N VAL A 170 15.46 -11.87 -21.63
CA VAL A 170 15.37 -11.54 -20.20
C VAL A 170 15.09 -10.04 -20.14
N GLY A 171 13.82 -9.68 -20.37
CA GLY A 171 13.36 -8.32 -20.36
C GLY A 171 13.56 -7.75 -18.95
N LYS A 172 14.39 -6.70 -18.82
CA LYS A 172 14.49 -5.91 -17.60
C LYS A 172 13.07 -5.63 -17.08
N LYS A 173 12.81 -6.07 -15.84
CA LYS A 173 11.55 -5.90 -15.13
C LYS A 173 11.15 -4.42 -15.19
N SER A 174 9.90 -4.12 -15.43
CA SER A 174 9.39 -2.75 -15.44
C SER A 174 9.66 -2.09 -14.08
N GLU A 175 10.29 -0.92 -14.08
CA GLU A 175 10.58 -0.14 -12.87
C GLU A 175 9.76 1.16 -12.92
N ARG A 176 8.60 1.11 -12.32
CA ARG A 176 7.66 2.23 -12.30
C ARG A 176 7.50 2.77 -10.89
N TYR A 177 7.45 4.09 -10.78
CA TYR A 177 7.35 4.81 -9.51
C TYR A 177 6.15 5.74 -9.53
N LEU A 178 5.60 6.03 -8.36
CA LEU A 178 4.60 7.07 -8.16
C LEU A 178 5.18 8.17 -7.29
N ILE A 179 5.04 9.42 -7.71
CA ILE A 179 5.49 10.61 -6.98
C ILE A 179 4.24 11.42 -6.62
N LEU A 180 4.09 11.75 -5.35
CA LEU A 180 2.93 12.47 -4.83
C LEU A 180 3.36 13.77 -4.17
N GLU A 181 2.90 14.90 -4.71
CA GLU A 181 3.13 16.21 -4.14
C GLU A 181 1.88 16.68 -3.40
N ASP A 182 2.01 16.84 -2.09
CA ASP A 182 1.04 17.49 -1.21
C ASP A 182 -0.39 16.94 -1.30
N ILE A 183 -0.54 15.63 -1.49
CA ILE A 183 -1.86 14.97 -1.43
C ILE A 183 -2.40 15.08 -0.01
N GLN A 184 -3.56 15.72 0.17
CA GLN A 184 -4.13 16.04 1.48
C GLN A 184 -5.25 15.11 1.91
N ASP A 185 -6.05 14.58 0.97
CA ASP A 185 -7.16 13.71 1.31
C ASP A 185 -6.71 12.30 1.67
N PRO A 186 -7.01 11.80 2.89
CA PRO A 186 -6.63 10.47 3.33
C PRO A 186 -7.20 9.34 2.46
N GLY A 187 -8.39 9.53 1.89
CA GLY A 187 -9.04 8.55 1.02
C GLY A 187 -8.32 8.44 -0.33
N ASN A 188 -7.93 9.60 -0.91
CA ASN A 188 -7.13 9.64 -2.13
C ASN A 188 -5.78 8.96 -1.93
N LEU A 189 -5.04 9.33 -0.87
CA LEU A 189 -3.74 8.72 -0.58
C LEU A 189 -3.85 7.21 -0.44
N GLY A 190 -4.79 6.72 0.38
CA GLY A 190 -4.97 5.28 0.56
C GLY A 190 -5.35 4.56 -0.73
N THR A 191 -6.20 5.17 -1.56
CA THR A 191 -6.58 4.64 -2.88
C THR A 191 -5.38 4.60 -3.83
N MET A 192 -4.55 5.66 -3.86
CA MET A 192 -3.34 5.70 -4.69
C MET A 192 -2.34 4.61 -4.30
N ILE A 193 -2.08 4.40 -3.00
CA ILE A 193 -1.19 3.34 -2.50
C ILE A 193 -1.71 1.96 -2.89
N ARG A 194 -3.02 1.71 -2.74
CA ARG A 194 -3.65 0.46 -3.14
C ARG A 194 -3.57 0.24 -4.65
N THR A 195 -3.79 1.27 -5.44
CA THR A 195 -3.70 1.21 -6.91
C THR A 195 -2.25 1.02 -7.35
N ALA A 196 -1.30 1.64 -6.67
CA ALA A 196 0.13 1.50 -6.93
C ALA A 196 0.58 0.03 -6.79
N GLU A 197 0.11 -0.68 -5.76
CA GLU A 197 0.35 -2.12 -5.63
C GLU A 197 -0.22 -2.89 -6.83
N ALA A 198 -1.49 -2.66 -7.14
CA ALA A 198 -2.19 -3.36 -8.22
C ALA A 198 -1.56 -3.10 -9.61
N ALA A 199 -1.05 -1.89 -9.83
CA ALA A 199 -0.34 -1.49 -11.06
C ALA A 199 1.13 -1.93 -11.10
N GLY A 200 1.66 -2.56 -10.05
CA GLY A 200 3.05 -3.01 -9.97
C GLY A 200 4.06 -1.87 -9.83
N ILE A 201 3.67 -0.78 -9.18
CA ILE A 201 4.57 0.33 -8.83
C ILE A 201 5.61 -0.17 -7.83
N LYS A 202 6.88 0.11 -8.11
CA LYS A 202 8.02 -0.34 -7.30
C LYS A 202 8.09 0.39 -5.96
N ALA A 203 7.81 1.69 -5.95
CA ALA A 203 7.74 2.50 -4.73
C ALA A 203 6.95 3.80 -4.94
N VAL A 204 6.51 4.39 -3.84
CA VAL A 204 5.84 5.70 -3.79
C VAL A 204 6.73 6.71 -3.08
N ILE A 205 6.99 7.85 -3.72
CA ILE A 205 7.74 8.97 -3.17
C ILE A 205 6.75 10.10 -2.86
N MET A 206 6.72 10.57 -1.64
CA MET A 206 5.77 11.57 -1.19
C MET A 206 6.51 12.82 -0.69
N SER A 207 5.95 13.99 -0.95
CA SER A 207 6.40 15.23 -0.29
C SER A 207 6.08 15.20 1.21
N ARG A 208 6.76 16.02 2.00
CA ARG A 208 6.54 16.09 3.46
C ARG A 208 5.13 16.52 3.87
N ASN A 209 4.48 17.33 3.03
CA ASN A 209 3.14 17.83 3.29
C ASN A 209 2.04 16.85 2.88
N THR A 210 2.38 15.74 2.23
CA THR A 210 1.41 14.67 1.93
C THR A 210 0.84 14.09 3.23
N ALA A 211 -0.46 13.78 3.21
CA ALA A 211 -1.18 13.21 4.36
C ALA A 211 -0.42 12.03 4.98
N ASP A 212 -0.56 11.87 6.30
CA ASP A 212 0.12 10.81 7.03
C ASP A 212 -0.42 9.43 6.64
N ILE A 213 0.42 8.60 6.00
CA ILE A 213 0.07 7.24 5.59
C ILE A 213 -0.31 6.35 6.79
N PHE A 214 0.17 6.69 8.00
CA PHE A 214 -0.13 5.98 9.24
C PHE A 214 -1.41 6.48 9.92
N ASN A 215 -2.08 7.47 9.35
CA ASN A 215 -3.42 7.86 9.79
C ASN A 215 -4.39 6.68 9.63
N PRO A 216 -5.23 6.36 10.63
CA PRO A 216 -6.17 5.24 10.56
C PRO A 216 -7.09 5.23 9.33
N LYS A 217 -7.49 6.41 8.83
CA LYS A 217 -8.29 6.51 7.60
C LYS A 217 -7.49 6.07 6.38
N VAL A 218 -6.21 6.48 6.28
CA VAL A 218 -5.33 6.09 5.18
C VAL A 218 -5.01 4.61 5.24
N THR A 219 -4.56 4.10 6.40
CA THR A 219 -4.20 2.68 6.55
C THR A 219 -5.34 1.75 6.19
N ARG A 220 -6.58 2.07 6.61
CA ARG A 220 -7.77 1.31 6.19
C ARG A 220 -7.99 1.36 4.67
N ALA A 221 -7.86 2.51 4.04
CA ALA A 221 -8.06 2.66 2.60
C ALA A 221 -7.00 1.92 1.78
N THR A 222 -5.78 1.72 2.31
CA THR A 222 -4.73 0.94 1.63
C THR A 222 -5.06 -0.54 1.52
N MET A 223 -5.97 -1.07 2.34
CA MET A 223 -6.29 -2.51 2.37
C MET A 223 -5.04 -3.40 2.51
N GLY A 224 -4.06 -2.96 3.32
CA GLY A 224 -2.80 -3.67 3.57
C GLY A 224 -1.68 -3.41 2.56
N SER A 225 -1.92 -2.66 1.47
CA SER A 225 -0.89 -2.32 0.48
C SER A 225 0.30 -1.56 1.08
N CYS A 226 0.09 -0.85 2.18
CA CYS A 226 1.15 -0.15 2.91
C CYS A 226 2.26 -1.08 3.47
N PHE A 227 2.02 -2.40 3.55
CA PHE A 227 3.02 -3.39 3.93
C PHE A 227 3.74 -4.03 2.73
N ARG A 228 3.25 -3.80 1.50
CA ARG A 228 3.74 -4.45 0.28
C ARG A 228 4.39 -3.48 -0.70
N VAL A 229 3.98 -2.22 -0.68
CA VAL A 229 4.57 -1.17 -1.52
C VAL A 229 5.50 -0.31 -0.66
N PRO A 230 6.80 -0.26 -0.94
CA PRO A 230 7.72 0.68 -0.29
C PRO A 230 7.30 2.13 -0.54
N PHE A 231 7.48 2.97 0.47
CA PHE A 231 7.21 4.41 0.34
C PHE A 231 8.18 5.22 1.18
N ILE A 232 8.40 6.46 0.77
CA ILE A 232 9.19 7.43 1.55
C ILE A 232 8.50 8.79 1.56
N TYR A 233 8.71 9.52 2.64
CA TYR A 233 8.51 10.97 2.68
C TYR A 233 9.86 11.63 2.41
N ALA A 234 9.97 12.34 1.29
CA ALA A 234 11.21 12.99 0.88
C ALA A 234 11.46 14.23 1.74
N ASP A 235 12.63 14.33 2.32
CA ASP A 235 13.06 15.52 3.06
C ASP A 235 13.22 16.72 2.13
N ASN A 236 13.83 16.49 0.97
CA ASN A 236 13.87 17.40 -0.16
C ASN A 236 13.21 16.71 -1.36
N PHE A 237 12.08 17.25 -1.79
CA PHE A 237 11.30 16.67 -2.88
C PHE A 237 12.04 16.72 -4.21
N ALA A 238 12.70 17.85 -4.51
CA ALA A 238 13.45 18.02 -5.74
C ALA A 238 14.64 17.04 -5.82
N ASP A 239 15.36 16.83 -4.71
CA ASP A 239 16.49 15.90 -4.67
C ASP A 239 16.01 14.46 -4.89
N ALA A 240 14.86 14.09 -4.34
CA ALA A 240 14.28 12.77 -4.54
C ALA A 240 13.89 12.52 -6.00
N VAL A 241 13.26 13.51 -6.66
CA VAL A 241 12.92 13.43 -8.08
C VAL A 241 14.18 13.37 -8.94
N ASN A 242 15.18 14.21 -8.66
CA ASN A 242 16.46 14.20 -9.38
C ASN A 242 17.22 12.88 -9.21
N SER A 243 17.14 12.25 -8.04
CA SER A 243 17.68 10.90 -7.81
C SER A 243 17.06 9.86 -8.73
N LEU A 244 15.74 9.90 -8.95
CA LEU A 244 15.08 9.03 -9.93
C LEU A 244 15.66 9.26 -11.34
N LYS A 245 15.77 10.53 -11.78
CA LYS A 245 16.31 10.90 -13.09
C LYS A 245 17.75 10.43 -13.28
N THR A 246 18.60 10.63 -12.27
CA THR A 246 20.01 10.16 -12.28
C THR A 246 20.09 8.63 -12.41
N ASN A 247 19.11 7.90 -11.85
CA ASN A 247 18.98 6.47 -12.02
C ASN A 247 18.29 6.06 -13.34
N GLY A 248 18.09 6.97 -14.28
CA GLY A 248 17.53 6.72 -15.60
C GLY A 248 16.02 6.45 -15.60
N ILE A 249 15.30 6.98 -14.63
CA ILE A 249 13.85 6.94 -14.55
C ILE A 249 13.29 8.23 -15.15
N ARG A 250 12.51 8.13 -16.23
CA ARG A 250 11.86 9.27 -16.86
C ARG A 250 10.64 9.71 -16.06
N VAL A 251 10.53 10.99 -15.76
CA VAL A 251 9.48 11.56 -14.90
C VAL A 251 8.40 12.22 -15.75
N TYR A 252 7.15 11.76 -15.60
CA TYR A 252 5.96 12.31 -16.24
C TYR A 252 5.13 13.07 -15.21
N GLY A 253 4.95 14.37 -15.39
CA GLY A 253 4.12 15.20 -14.53
C GLY A 253 2.68 15.30 -15.05
N ALA A 254 1.70 14.94 -14.22
CA ALA A 254 0.29 15.15 -14.54
C ALA A 254 -0.05 16.65 -14.45
N TYR A 255 -0.24 17.29 -15.59
CA TYR A 255 -0.42 18.75 -15.67
C TYR A 255 -1.40 19.12 -16.79
N LEU A 256 -2.43 19.87 -16.45
CA LEU A 256 -3.54 20.18 -17.36
C LEU A 256 -3.15 21.13 -18.51
N ARG A 257 -2.11 21.94 -18.31
CA ARG A 257 -1.74 23.00 -19.27
C ARG A 257 -0.43 22.68 -20.00
N GLY A 258 -0.46 22.68 -21.33
CA GLY A 258 0.78 22.59 -22.14
C GLY A 258 1.48 21.25 -22.07
N GLY A 259 0.76 20.17 -21.81
CA GLY A 259 1.25 18.81 -21.82
C GLY A 259 0.88 18.05 -23.10
N LYS A 260 1.35 16.79 -23.20
CA LYS A 260 0.98 15.84 -24.23
C LYS A 260 -0.22 15.00 -23.75
N ASN A 261 -1.12 14.65 -24.67
CA ASN A 261 -2.18 13.73 -24.32
C ASN A 261 -1.56 12.40 -23.81
N TYR A 262 -1.99 11.92 -22.65
CA TYR A 262 -1.43 10.72 -22.05
C TYR A 262 -1.51 9.49 -22.97
N ARG A 263 -2.47 9.45 -23.89
CA ARG A 263 -2.62 8.37 -24.89
C ARG A 263 -1.51 8.35 -25.93
N GLU A 264 -0.91 9.50 -26.18
CA GLU A 264 0.19 9.71 -27.14
C GLU A 264 1.57 9.71 -26.48
N ALA A 265 1.61 9.79 -25.15
CA ALA A 265 2.85 9.74 -24.39
C ALA A 265 3.40 8.31 -24.36
N GLU A 266 4.69 8.17 -24.61
CA GLU A 266 5.38 6.89 -24.55
C GLU A 266 5.96 6.64 -23.15
N PHE A 267 5.16 6.04 -22.29
CA PHE A 267 5.61 5.63 -20.96
C PHE A 267 6.57 4.46 -21.10
N GLY A 268 7.85 4.71 -20.89
CA GLY A 268 8.89 3.68 -20.94
C GLY A 268 8.73 2.66 -19.78
N LYS A 269 9.47 1.55 -19.88
CA LYS A 269 9.53 0.54 -18.81
C LYS A 269 10.09 1.09 -17.49
N ARG A 270 10.86 2.18 -17.56
CA ARG A 270 11.49 2.85 -16.41
C ARG A 270 10.96 4.28 -16.34
N CYS A 271 9.91 4.47 -15.58
CA CYS A 271 9.24 5.76 -15.48
C CYS A 271 8.69 6.04 -14.08
N ALA A 272 8.48 7.31 -13.79
CA ALA A 272 7.77 7.80 -12.63
C ALA A 272 6.60 8.69 -13.07
N ILE A 273 5.48 8.57 -12.40
CA ILE A 273 4.28 9.39 -12.61
C ILE A 273 4.16 10.31 -11.41
N MET A 274 4.14 11.61 -11.66
CA MET A 274 4.04 12.63 -10.63
C MET A 274 2.64 13.25 -10.64
N ILE A 275 1.98 13.20 -9.47
CA ILE A 275 0.62 13.69 -9.22
C ILE A 275 0.69 14.76 -8.13
N GLY A 276 0.01 15.87 -8.35
CA GLY A 276 -0.05 16.99 -7.41
C GLY A 276 -1.30 16.99 -6.54
N ASN A 277 -1.39 18.00 -5.70
CA ASN A 277 -2.48 18.30 -4.80
C ASN A 277 -3.85 18.30 -5.49
N GLU A 278 -4.89 17.90 -4.78
CA GLU A 278 -6.25 17.76 -5.32
C GLU A 278 -6.85 19.09 -5.84
N GLY A 279 -6.52 20.19 -5.20
CA GLY A 279 -7.04 21.52 -5.57
C GLY A 279 -6.14 22.28 -6.53
N ASN A 280 -4.84 22.27 -6.26
CA ASN A 280 -3.89 23.13 -6.95
C ASN A 280 -3.06 22.39 -8.04
N GLY A 281 -3.12 21.05 -8.08
CA GLY A 281 -2.27 20.25 -8.94
C GLY A 281 -0.81 20.24 -8.49
N LEU A 282 0.10 20.05 -9.44
CA LEU A 282 1.55 20.17 -9.23
C LEU A 282 1.95 21.66 -9.16
N THR A 283 2.88 21.98 -8.24
CA THR A 283 3.51 23.31 -8.21
C THR A 283 4.35 23.55 -9.46
N ASP A 284 4.65 24.82 -9.75
CA ASP A 284 5.52 25.17 -10.88
C ASP A 284 6.92 24.60 -10.70
N GLU A 285 7.41 24.55 -9.47
CA GLU A 285 8.69 23.94 -9.11
C GLU A 285 8.67 22.41 -9.36
N ALA A 286 7.61 21.72 -8.95
CA ALA A 286 7.50 20.28 -9.16
C ALA A 286 7.36 19.94 -10.64
N ILE A 287 6.52 20.68 -11.38
CA ILE A 287 6.35 20.42 -12.82
C ILE A 287 7.61 20.73 -13.64
N ALA A 288 8.47 21.63 -13.17
CA ALA A 288 9.77 21.90 -13.79
C ALA A 288 10.75 20.72 -13.68
N LEU A 289 10.55 19.83 -12.70
CA LEU A 289 11.35 18.61 -12.55
C LEU A 289 10.93 17.48 -13.49
N ALA A 290 9.71 17.54 -14.06
CA ALA A 290 9.22 16.54 -15.00
C ALA A 290 9.97 16.61 -16.33
N ASP A 291 10.30 15.44 -16.90
CA ASP A 291 10.89 15.34 -18.24
C ASP A 291 9.83 15.51 -19.32
N GLU A 292 8.58 15.18 -19.01
CA GLU A 292 7.43 15.34 -19.91
C GLU A 292 6.18 15.66 -19.10
N ARG A 293 5.35 16.57 -19.59
CA ARG A 293 4.05 16.91 -19.04
C ARG A 293 2.98 16.13 -19.78
N VAL A 294 2.07 15.52 -19.04
CA VAL A 294 0.97 14.73 -19.62
C VAL A 294 -0.36 15.18 -19.05
N PHE A 295 -1.41 15.14 -19.86
CA PHE A 295 -2.76 15.43 -19.42
C PHE A 295 -3.74 14.33 -19.86
N ILE A 296 -4.80 14.17 -19.10
CA ILE A 296 -5.94 13.33 -19.44
C ILE A 296 -7.00 14.25 -20.04
N PRO A 297 -7.42 14.04 -21.32
CA PRO A 297 -8.41 14.91 -21.95
C PRO A 297 -9.77 14.77 -21.27
N MET A 298 -10.47 15.88 -21.08
CA MET A 298 -11.83 15.94 -20.55
C MET A 298 -12.79 16.15 -21.71
N GLU A 299 -13.68 15.19 -21.96
CA GLU A 299 -14.70 15.29 -22.99
C GLU A 299 -15.93 16.11 -22.53
N GLY A 300 -16.09 16.26 -21.21
CA GLY A 300 -17.20 16.99 -20.59
C GLY A 300 -16.83 18.42 -20.20
N LYS A 301 -17.69 19.02 -19.33
CA LYS A 301 -17.52 20.39 -18.84
C LYS A 301 -16.71 20.48 -17.54
N ILE A 302 -16.29 19.33 -16.98
CA ILE A 302 -15.47 19.30 -15.76
C ILE A 302 -14.03 19.69 -16.09
N GLU A 303 -13.38 20.41 -15.18
CA GLU A 303 -12.00 20.89 -15.38
C GLU A 303 -10.96 19.81 -15.08
N SER A 304 -11.27 18.88 -14.16
CA SER A 304 -10.31 17.84 -13.70
C SER A 304 -11.02 16.60 -13.20
N LEU A 305 -10.25 15.52 -13.02
CA LEU A 305 -10.65 14.30 -12.32
C LEU A 305 -10.21 14.35 -10.86
N ASN A 306 -10.83 13.51 -10.02
CA ASN A 306 -10.28 13.19 -8.71
C ASN A 306 -8.82 12.72 -8.85
N ALA A 307 -7.94 13.17 -7.96
CA ALA A 307 -6.50 12.92 -8.05
C ALA A 307 -6.14 11.43 -8.04
N ALA A 308 -6.86 10.60 -7.23
CA ALA A 308 -6.63 9.16 -7.21
C ALA A 308 -7.09 8.47 -8.50
N VAL A 309 -8.15 8.97 -9.13
CA VAL A 309 -8.62 8.47 -10.43
C VAL A 309 -7.62 8.83 -11.53
N ALA A 310 -7.13 10.07 -11.56
CA ALA A 310 -6.09 10.49 -12.50
C ALA A 310 -4.81 9.66 -12.35
N ALA A 311 -4.37 9.46 -11.11
CA ALA A 311 -3.23 8.58 -10.79
C ALA A 311 -3.45 7.16 -11.30
N ALA A 312 -4.66 6.58 -11.09
CA ALA A 312 -4.98 5.24 -11.56
C ALA A 312 -4.88 5.11 -13.08
N ILE A 313 -5.48 6.05 -13.82
CA ILE A 313 -5.43 6.07 -15.29
C ILE A 313 -3.97 6.10 -15.78
N LEU A 314 -3.14 6.94 -15.20
CA LEU A 314 -1.74 7.10 -15.60
C LEU A 314 -0.87 5.90 -15.17
N MET A 315 -1.15 5.29 -14.03
CA MET A 315 -0.44 4.08 -13.57
C MET A 315 -0.70 2.84 -14.42
N TYR A 316 -1.84 2.75 -15.08
CA TYR A 316 -2.21 1.63 -15.96
C TYR A 316 -1.91 1.87 -17.44
N ARG A 317 -1.22 2.96 -17.75
CA ARG A 317 -0.83 3.30 -19.12
C ARG A 317 0.44 2.55 -19.60
#